data_edb3c40724ab1db1ebc8a4ecb0fd56b0
#
_entry.id   edb3c40724ab1db1ebc8a4ecb0fd56b0
#
_cell.length_a   1.000
_cell.length_b   1.000
_cell.length_c   1.000
_cell.angle_alpha   90.00
_cell.angle_beta   90.00
_cell.angle_gamma   90.00
#
_symmetry.space_group_name_H-M   'P 1'
#
loop_
_entity.id
_entity.type
_entity.pdbx_description
1 polymer ?
#
loop_
_entity_poly.entity_id
_entity_poly.type
_entity_poly.pdbx_seq_one_letter_code
_entity_poly.pdbx_strand_id
1 'polypeptide(L)'
;MKLLLPAIAVALAGSFAAQAATPPDTLVIAQSIDDANSFDPAQGFELTSVQAFTNLYQRLVQPDPQNPVDLQPTLASAWQPGSDNRSLTFTLRDDAKFSSGNPLRPEDVIFSLGRVVKLNLDPSFILTQLGWTKENVDSHLKKIDDSHVQISWTADVSPTYVLSLLAAPVSSIVDEKVAMANAQKNDFGNSWLIAHSAGSGPYQIRKYIPHEVLLLSANASSPAGAPKLKNVLIKNVPEPAARRLLLEQGDADIARNLGADQMASLKGKTDVKPMAVPMASLYYMQFNIDASPALKNPAFWEASRYLFDYKGIADDLLKGQFQVHQSFLPQGFLGALNDNPYTFDPEKAKAILAKAGLKDVSFKLSVSNQPPYLDIAQALQASFARGGVKVQLIPGISTEVATAVKAHQYEATLNAWGADYFDPNTNASAFAYNPEDGSKTLAWRSNWHIPELNKQTLAATAESDKEKRIKLYENMQREVQKNSPYVIGLQARNLIALRANLKGYVQGINPDMVYYSQVSK
;
A
#
# COMPACT_ATOMS: atom_id res chain seq x y z
N MET A 1 -63.28 -22.68 58.66
CA MET A 1 -63.01 -21.86 57.50
C MET A 1 -61.48 -21.83 57.27
N LYS A 2 -60.96 -22.70 56.38
CA LYS A 2 -59.56 -22.82 56.08
C LYS A 2 -59.25 -22.05 54.76
N LEU A 3 -58.51 -21.00 54.83
CA LEU A 3 -58.00 -20.23 53.65
C LEU A 3 -56.81 -20.96 53.09
N LEU A 4 -56.89 -21.41 51.84
CA LEU A 4 -55.78 -21.89 51.03
C LEU A 4 -55.19 -20.69 50.26
N LEU A 5 -53.90 -20.36 50.48
CA LEU A 5 -53.13 -19.47 49.64
C LEU A 5 -52.48 -20.27 48.46
N PRO A 6 -52.60 -19.83 47.23
CA PRO A 6 -51.84 -20.44 46.15
C PRO A 6 -50.41 -19.86 46.12
N ALA A 7 -49.40 -20.74 46.11
CA ALA A 7 -48.01 -20.41 45.88
C ALA A 7 -47.81 -20.13 44.38
N ILE A 8 -47.43 -18.87 44.03
CA ILE A 8 -47.03 -18.50 42.69
C ILE A 8 -45.52 -18.81 42.56
N ALA A 9 -45.18 -19.84 41.78
CA ALA A 9 -43.85 -20.16 41.37
C ALA A 9 -43.44 -19.19 40.24
N VAL A 10 -42.59 -18.22 40.54
CA VAL A 10 -41.94 -17.35 39.52
C VAL A 10 -40.83 -18.16 38.87
N ALA A 11 -41.08 -18.66 37.66
CA ALA A 11 -40.04 -19.20 36.78
C ALA A 11 -39.18 -18.06 36.25
N LEU A 12 -37.99 -17.87 36.82
CA LEU A 12 -36.93 -17.05 36.21
C LEU A 12 -36.45 -17.76 34.93
N ALA A 13 -37.04 -17.41 33.79
CA ALA A 13 -36.50 -17.72 32.50
C ALA A 13 -35.21 -16.88 32.32
N GLY A 14 -34.06 -17.47 32.58
CA GLY A 14 -32.77 -16.91 32.23
C GLY A 14 -32.72 -16.68 30.72
N SER A 15 -32.90 -15.44 30.30
CA SER A 15 -32.62 -15.01 28.94
C SER A 15 -31.12 -15.15 28.73
N PHE A 16 -30.68 -16.28 28.20
CA PHE A 16 -29.37 -16.32 27.53
C PHE A 16 -29.48 -15.32 26.39
N ALA A 17 -28.85 -14.15 26.54
CA ALA A 17 -28.60 -13.26 25.43
C ALA A 17 -27.82 -14.09 24.41
N ALA A 18 -28.49 -14.55 23.37
CA ALA A 18 -27.85 -15.14 22.23
C ALA A 18 -26.91 -14.06 21.71
N GLN A 19 -25.62 -14.24 21.95
CA GLN A 19 -24.57 -13.39 21.38
C GLN A 19 -24.79 -13.46 19.87
N ALA A 20 -25.18 -12.36 19.26
CA ALA A 20 -25.47 -12.30 17.83
C ALA A 20 -24.16 -12.56 17.09
N ALA A 21 -23.90 -13.82 16.73
CA ALA A 21 -22.77 -14.18 15.89
C ALA A 21 -23.02 -13.64 14.47
N THR A 22 -21.97 -13.20 13.80
CA THR A 22 -22.04 -12.84 12.38
C THR A 22 -22.61 -13.98 11.54
N PRO A 23 -23.36 -13.70 10.45
CA PRO A 23 -23.95 -14.76 9.61
C PRO A 23 -22.88 -15.76 9.14
N PRO A 24 -23.18 -17.07 9.12
CA PRO A 24 -22.17 -18.10 8.84
C PRO A 24 -21.62 -18.07 7.41
N ASP A 25 -22.34 -17.48 6.47
CA ASP A 25 -21.95 -17.34 5.05
C ASP A 25 -21.43 -15.94 4.68
N THR A 26 -21.24 -15.07 5.67
CA THR A 26 -20.83 -13.69 5.48
C THR A 26 -19.61 -13.34 6.33
N LEU A 27 -18.53 -12.88 5.71
CA LEU A 27 -17.40 -12.28 6.40
C LEU A 27 -17.73 -10.83 6.78
N VAL A 28 -17.71 -10.49 8.06
CA VAL A 28 -17.98 -9.13 8.55
C VAL A 28 -16.67 -8.47 8.99
N ILE A 29 -16.33 -7.35 8.36
CA ILE A 29 -15.12 -6.59 8.63
C ILE A 29 -15.48 -5.21 9.17
N ALA A 30 -14.90 -4.81 10.30
CA ALA A 30 -14.99 -3.47 10.85
C ALA A 30 -13.71 -2.69 10.54
N GLN A 31 -13.81 -1.63 9.73
CA GLN A 31 -12.72 -0.69 9.39
C GLN A 31 -13.32 0.67 9.03
N SER A 32 -12.49 1.73 8.92
CA SER A 32 -12.91 2.93 8.20
C SER A 32 -12.88 2.67 6.70
N ILE A 33 -13.87 3.18 5.98
CA ILE A 33 -13.92 3.23 4.51
C ILE A 33 -14.15 4.67 4.02
N ASP A 34 -13.82 5.66 4.86
CA ASP A 34 -14.06 7.08 4.56
C ASP A 34 -13.18 7.61 3.42
N ASP A 35 -12.06 6.91 3.15
CA ASP A 35 -11.14 7.19 2.04
C ASP A 35 -11.60 6.59 0.70
N ALA A 36 -12.60 5.71 0.67
CA ALA A 36 -13.05 5.07 -0.56
C ALA A 36 -13.72 6.08 -1.49
N ASN A 37 -13.07 6.41 -2.59
CA ASN A 37 -13.53 7.38 -3.58
C ASN A 37 -13.99 6.74 -4.89
N SER A 38 -13.48 5.57 -5.25
CA SER A 38 -13.81 4.87 -6.49
C SER A 38 -13.40 3.39 -6.44
N PHE A 39 -14.21 2.52 -7.03
CA PHE A 39 -13.85 1.11 -7.29
C PHE A 39 -13.50 0.85 -8.77
N ASP A 40 -13.33 1.90 -9.54
CA ASP A 40 -12.74 1.83 -10.89
C ASP A 40 -11.21 1.68 -10.78
N PRO A 41 -10.58 0.61 -11.31
CA PRO A 41 -9.13 0.47 -11.29
C PRO A 41 -8.35 1.61 -11.96
N ALA A 42 -8.99 2.33 -12.90
CA ALA A 42 -8.38 3.49 -13.56
C ALA A 42 -8.39 4.76 -12.69
N GLN A 43 -9.10 4.77 -11.56
CA GLN A 43 -9.25 5.93 -10.69
C GLN A 43 -8.96 5.65 -9.23
N GLY A 44 -9.41 4.50 -8.69
CA GLY A 44 -9.27 4.17 -7.28
C GLY A 44 -7.82 3.96 -6.90
N PHE A 45 -7.30 4.83 -6.03
CA PHE A 45 -5.90 4.78 -5.58
C PHE A 45 -5.78 4.86 -4.05
N GLU A 46 -6.89 5.12 -3.37
CA GLU A 46 -6.97 5.14 -1.92
C GLU A 46 -6.96 3.73 -1.33
N LEU A 47 -6.55 3.62 -0.07
CA LEU A 47 -6.28 2.34 0.60
C LEU A 47 -7.47 1.38 0.54
N THR A 48 -8.69 1.83 0.85
CA THR A 48 -9.90 0.99 0.84
C THR A 48 -10.23 0.48 -0.55
N SER A 49 -10.11 1.32 -1.58
CA SER A 49 -10.34 0.95 -2.99
C SER A 49 -9.33 -0.12 -3.43
N VAL A 50 -8.05 0.12 -3.18
CA VAL A 50 -6.96 -0.80 -3.55
C VAL A 50 -7.10 -2.15 -2.85
N GLN A 51 -7.49 -2.20 -1.57
CA GLN A 51 -7.76 -3.43 -0.82
C GLN A 51 -8.91 -4.26 -1.40
N ALA A 52 -9.87 -3.62 -2.05
CA ALA A 52 -10.98 -4.32 -2.69
C ALA A 52 -10.61 -4.94 -4.04
N PHE A 53 -9.66 -4.36 -4.78
CA PHE A 53 -9.40 -4.71 -6.18
C PHE A 53 -9.02 -6.17 -6.40
N THR A 54 -8.18 -6.76 -5.57
CA THR A 54 -7.80 -8.19 -5.70
C THR A 54 -8.99 -9.14 -5.52
N ASN A 55 -10.03 -8.69 -4.84
CA ASN A 55 -11.26 -9.47 -4.66
C ASN A 55 -12.32 -9.19 -5.75
N LEU A 56 -12.25 -8.03 -6.42
CA LEU A 56 -13.19 -7.62 -7.45
C LEU A 56 -12.72 -7.94 -8.87
N TYR A 57 -11.40 -7.84 -9.09
CA TYR A 57 -10.78 -7.92 -10.41
C TYR A 57 -9.63 -8.92 -10.41
N GLN A 58 -9.27 -9.38 -11.59
CA GLN A 58 -8.01 -10.06 -11.86
C GLN A 58 -7.22 -9.27 -12.90
N ARG A 59 -5.91 -9.53 -12.93
CA ARG A 59 -4.93 -8.98 -13.87
C ARG A 59 -4.45 -10.10 -14.78
N LEU A 60 -3.61 -9.79 -15.75
CA LEU A 60 -2.96 -10.84 -16.56
C LEU A 60 -2.08 -11.72 -15.68
N VAL A 61 -1.32 -11.11 -14.79
CA VAL A 61 -0.45 -11.73 -13.78
C VAL A 61 -0.67 -11.07 -12.43
N GLN A 62 -0.44 -11.79 -11.34
CA GLN A 62 -0.57 -11.25 -9.97
C GLN A 62 0.59 -11.75 -9.09
N PRO A 63 0.94 -11.02 -8.02
CA PRO A 63 1.84 -11.54 -7.00
C PRO A 63 1.29 -12.81 -6.35
N ASP A 64 2.17 -13.80 -6.10
CA ASP A 64 1.80 -14.98 -5.33
C ASP A 64 1.49 -14.58 -3.88
N PRO A 65 0.31 -14.94 -3.33
CA PRO A 65 -0.05 -14.59 -1.96
C PRO A 65 0.91 -15.12 -0.89
N GLN A 66 1.64 -16.20 -1.15
CA GLN A 66 2.60 -16.82 -0.24
C GLN A 66 4.03 -16.27 -0.44
N ASN A 67 4.38 -15.92 -1.67
CA ASN A 67 5.67 -15.35 -2.03
C ASN A 67 5.50 -14.19 -3.03
N PRO A 68 5.13 -13.00 -2.57
CA PRO A 68 4.74 -11.89 -3.45
C PRO A 68 5.81 -11.41 -4.46
N VAL A 69 7.07 -11.80 -4.25
CA VAL A 69 8.17 -11.51 -5.18
C VAL A 69 8.02 -12.27 -6.51
N ASP A 70 7.32 -13.41 -6.49
CA ASP A 70 7.06 -14.20 -7.68
C ASP A 70 5.67 -13.87 -8.24
N LEU A 71 5.61 -13.67 -9.56
CA LEU A 71 4.37 -13.43 -10.26
C LEU A 71 3.76 -14.74 -10.74
N GLN A 72 2.45 -14.88 -10.54
CA GLN A 72 1.67 -16.04 -10.95
C GLN A 72 0.76 -15.70 -12.14
N PRO A 73 0.57 -16.65 -13.08
CA PRO A 73 -0.46 -16.55 -14.10
C PRO A 73 -1.85 -16.40 -13.47
N THR A 74 -2.69 -15.51 -14.00
CA THR A 74 -4.09 -15.34 -13.55
C THR A 74 -5.05 -15.34 -14.73
N LEU A 75 -5.28 -14.23 -15.42
CA LEU A 75 -6.07 -14.21 -16.65
C LEU A 75 -5.25 -14.60 -17.88
N ALA A 76 -3.93 -14.40 -17.83
CA ALA A 76 -3.02 -15.05 -18.77
C ALA A 76 -2.61 -16.43 -18.23
N SER A 77 -2.58 -17.45 -19.08
CA SER A 77 -2.03 -18.78 -18.78
C SER A 77 -0.51 -18.85 -19.02
N ALA A 78 -0.01 -18.00 -19.90
CA ALA A 78 1.41 -17.89 -20.25
C ALA A 78 1.72 -16.53 -20.87
N TRP A 79 3.01 -16.19 -20.94
CA TRP A 79 3.51 -15.03 -21.67
C TRP A 79 4.90 -15.28 -22.22
N GLN A 80 5.24 -14.58 -23.32
CA GLN A 80 6.54 -14.69 -23.97
C GLN A 80 7.05 -13.29 -24.35
N PRO A 81 8.32 -12.96 -24.05
CA PRO A 81 8.96 -11.75 -24.55
C PRO A 81 9.13 -11.81 -26.08
N GLY A 82 8.97 -10.67 -26.74
CA GLY A 82 9.39 -10.50 -28.13
C GLY A 82 10.92 -10.52 -28.26
N SER A 83 11.39 -10.79 -29.48
CA SER A 83 12.83 -10.90 -29.77
C SER A 83 13.64 -9.62 -29.51
N ASP A 84 12.99 -8.47 -29.51
CA ASP A 84 13.57 -7.15 -29.22
C ASP A 84 13.48 -6.76 -27.74
N ASN A 85 12.88 -7.60 -26.88
CA ASN A 85 12.55 -7.32 -25.48
C ASN A 85 11.72 -6.02 -25.28
N ARG A 86 10.95 -5.62 -26.28
CA ARG A 86 10.08 -4.42 -26.26
C ARG A 86 8.60 -4.79 -26.36
N SER A 87 8.29 -6.06 -26.25
CA SER A 87 6.92 -6.57 -26.22
C SER A 87 6.79 -7.84 -25.39
N LEU A 88 5.56 -8.09 -24.93
CA LEU A 88 5.12 -9.32 -24.29
C LEU A 88 3.86 -9.81 -25.01
N THR A 89 3.83 -11.07 -25.44
CA THR A 89 2.63 -11.71 -25.95
C THR A 89 2.06 -12.62 -24.87
N PHE A 90 0.83 -12.35 -24.46
CA PHE A 90 0.11 -13.12 -23.46
C PHE A 90 -0.86 -14.08 -24.12
N THR A 91 -0.88 -15.33 -23.64
CA THR A 91 -1.93 -16.31 -23.95
C THR A 91 -2.99 -16.19 -22.87
N LEU A 92 -4.21 -15.84 -23.22
CA LEU A 92 -5.33 -15.74 -22.30
C LEU A 92 -5.90 -17.12 -21.96
N ARG A 93 -6.48 -17.26 -20.78
CA ARG A 93 -7.23 -18.44 -20.36
C ARG A 93 -8.55 -18.53 -21.15
N ASP A 94 -8.88 -19.71 -21.65
CA ASP A 94 -10.12 -19.99 -22.39
C ASP A 94 -11.34 -20.19 -21.47
N ASP A 95 -11.11 -20.54 -20.20
CA ASP A 95 -12.15 -20.75 -19.19
C ASP A 95 -12.50 -19.48 -18.40
N ALA A 96 -11.77 -18.37 -18.61
CA ALA A 96 -11.97 -17.14 -17.85
C ALA A 96 -13.26 -16.41 -18.23
N LYS A 97 -14.03 -16.05 -17.20
CA LYS A 97 -15.29 -15.27 -17.34
C LYS A 97 -15.35 -14.15 -16.31
N PHE A 98 -15.97 -13.06 -16.70
CA PHE A 98 -16.35 -11.98 -15.80
C PHE A 98 -17.56 -12.36 -14.95
N SER A 99 -17.83 -11.56 -13.91
CA SER A 99 -19.02 -11.71 -13.06
C SER A 99 -20.35 -11.55 -13.81
N SER A 100 -20.32 -10.89 -14.96
CA SER A 100 -21.45 -10.80 -15.90
C SER A 100 -21.76 -12.11 -16.63
N GLY A 101 -20.83 -13.07 -16.64
CA GLY A 101 -20.85 -14.29 -17.45
C GLY A 101 -20.21 -14.14 -18.84
N ASN A 102 -19.83 -12.94 -19.25
CA ASN A 102 -19.10 -12.71 -20.50
C ASN A 102 -17.73 -13.41 -20.45
N PRO A 103 -17.29 -14.07 -21.54
CA PRO A 103 -15.94 -14.62 -21.61
C PRO A 103 -14.90 -13.51 -21.71
N LEU A 104 -13.70 -13.77 -21.17
CA LEU A 104 -12.54 -12.90 -21.35
C LEU A 104 -12.08 -12.92 -22.81
N ARG A 105 -11.76 -11.77 -23.39
CA ARG A 105 -11.27 -11.59 -24.76
C ARG A 105 -10.04 -10.67 -24.77
N PRO A 106 -9.19 -10.73 -25.81
CA PRO A 106 -8.11 -9.76 -26.00
C PRO A 106 -8.57 -8.30 -26.00
N GLU A 107 -9.79 -8.03 -26.53
CA GLU A 107 -10.39 -6.69 -26.55
C GLU A 107 -10.58 -6.15 -25.13
N ASP A 108 -10.96 -6.97 -24.15
CA ASP A 108 -11.14 -6.55 -22.76
C ASP A 108 -9.81 -6.11 -22.12
N VAL A 109 -8.70 -6.77 -22.49
CA VAL A 109 -7.34 -6.38 -22.07
C VAL A 109 -6.94 -5.05 -22.70
N ILE A 110 -7.12 -4.91 -24.01
CA ILE A 110 -6.81 -3.69 -24.78
C ILE A 110 -7.63 -2.51 -24.21
N PHE A 111 -8.93 -2.73 -24.03
CA PHE A 111 -9.83 -1.74 -23.44
C PHE A 111 -9.34 -1.32 -22.05
N SER A 112 -9.09 -2.28 -21.16
CA SER A 112 -8.76 -2.00 -19.76
C SER A 112 -7.47 -1.20 -19.60
N LEU A 113 -6.39 -1.61 -20.28
CA LEU A 113 -5.11 -0.91 -20.20
C LEU A 113 -5.15 0.43 -20.95
N GLY A 114 -5.79 0.46 -22.13
CA GLY A 114 -5.92 1.66 -22.94
C GLY A 114 -6.72 2.76 -22.24
N ARG A 115 -7.84 2.40 -21.56
CA ARG A 115 -8.69 3.38 -20.88
C ARG A 115 -7.98 4.05 -19.69
N VAL A 116 -7.09 3.35 -18.99
CA VAL A 116 -6.30 3.93 -17.89
C VAL A 116 -5.48 5.11 -18.38
N VAL A 117 -4.76 4.92 -19.48
CA VAL A 117 -3.92 5.98 -20.06
C VAL A 117 -4.77 7.11 -20.66
N LYS A 118 -5.89 6.78 -21.32
CA LYS A 118 -6.79 7.75 -21.95
C LYS A 118 -7.53 8.62 -20.92
N LEU A 119 -7.96 8.02 -19.81
CA LEU A 119 -8.60 8.76 -18.70
C LEU A 119 -7.58 9.65 -17.98
N ASN A 120 -6.34 9.18 -17.83
CA ASN A 120 -5.25 9.91 -17.19
C ASN A 120 -5.62 10.40 -15.78
N LEU A 121 -6.20 9.50 -14.97
CA LEU A 121 -6.51 9.73 -13.56
C LEU A 121 -5.34 9.27 -12.68
N ASP A 122 -5.44 9.44 -11.37
CA ASP A 122 -4.33 9.30 -10.42
C ASP A 122 -3.41 8.09 -10.64
N PRO A 123 -3.87 6.82 -10.77
CA PRO A 123 -2.95 5.69 -10.90
C PRO A 123 -2.35 5.52 -12.31
N SER A 124 -2.75 6.34 -13.29
CA SER A 124 -2.29 6.20 -14.69
C SER A 124 -0.78 6.33 -14.84
N PHE A 125 -0.11 7.08 -13.93
CA PHE A 125 1.34 7.27 -13.95
C PHE A 125 2.12 5.94 -13.88
N ILE A 126 1.50 4.88 -13.34
CA ILE A 126 2.13 3.55 -13.28
C ILE A 126 2.30 2.99 -14.69
N LEU A 127 1.28 3.09 -15.55
CA LEU A 127 1.35 2.59 -16.93
C LEU A 127 2.05 3.55 -17.90
N THR A 128 2.02 4.85 -17.64
CA THR A 128 2.74 5.81 -18.50
C THR A 128 4.26 5.69 -18.40
N GLN A 129 4.80 5.00 -17.38
CA GLN A 129 6.21 4.60 -17.32
C GLN A 129 6.65 3.71 -18.50
N LEU A 130 5.71 3.08 -19.21
CA LEU A 130 5.96 2.31 -20.42
C LEU A 130 6.22 3.20 -21.67
N GLY A 131 6.15 4.53 -21.51
CA GLY A 131 6.21 5.48 -22.61
C GLY A 131 4.86 5.63 -23.34
N TRP A 132 3.78 5.16 -22.70
CA TRP A 132 2.43 5.28 -23.25
C TRP A 132 1.85 6.67 -22.99
N THR A 133 1.21 7.19 -24.01
CA THR A 133 0.44 8.45 -24.00
C THR A 133 -0.97 8.20 -24.52
N LYS A 134 -1.85 9.17 -24.38
CA LYS A 134 -3.22 9.10 -24.95
C LYS A 134 -3.19 8.85 -26.46
N GLU A 135 -2.18 9.40 -27.13
CA GLU A 135 -2.04 9.38 -28.59
C GLU A 135 -1.46 8.06 -29.12
N ASN A 136 -0.60 7.38 -28.32
CA ASN A 136 0.13 6.21 -28.82
C ASN A 136 -0.33 4.88 -28.23
N VAL A 137 -1.06 4.85 -27.11
CA VAL A 137 -1.37 3.62 -26.36
C VAL A 137 -2.06 2.56 -27.23
N ASP A 138 -2.95 2.96 -28.15
CA ASP A 138 -3.65 2.02 -29.04
C ASP A 138 -2.70 1.28 -30.00
N SER A 139 -1.55 1.89 -30.35
CA SER A 139 -0.54 1.24 -31.18
C SER A 139 0.27 0.19 -30.43
N HIS A 140 0.27 0.23 -29.09
CA HIS A 140 1.02 -0.66 -28.21
C HIS A 140 0.21 -1.87 -27.71
N LEU A 141 -1.10 -1.87 -27.91
CA LEU A 141 -2.02 -2.91 -27.46
C LEU A 141 -2.66 -3.58 -28.68
N LYS A 142 -2.25 -4.80 -28.99
CA LYS A 142 -2.66 -5.48 -30.24
C LYS A 142 -3.29 -6.84 -29.96
N LYS A 143 -4.47 -7.07 -30.51
CA LYS A 143 -5.03 -8.41 -30.67
C LYS A 143 -4.22 -9.14 -31.73
N ILE A 144 -3.67 -10.32 -31.41
CA ILE A 144 -2.99 -11.19 -32.35
C ILE A 144 -3.99 -12.17 -32.95
N ASP A 145 -4.77 -12.82 -32.10
CA ASP A 145 -5.89 -13.70 -32.44
C ASP A 145 -6.91 -13.71 -31.28
N ASP A 146 -7.84 -14.68 -31.24
CA ASP A 146 -8.90 -14.71 -30.22
C ASP A 146 -8.43 -15.12 -28.82
N SER A 147 -7.19 -15.60 -28.70
CA SER A 147 -6.59 -16.02 -27.42
C SER A 147 -5.29 -15.28 -27.05
N HIS A 148 -4.75 -14.47 -27.98
CA HIS A 148 -3.47 -13.80 -27.74
C HIS A 148 -3.57 -12.28 -27.87
N VAL A 149 -2.96 -11.60 -26.90
CA VAL A 149 -2.79 -10.15 -26.89
C VAL A 149 -1.31 -9.80 -26.76
N GLN A 150 -0.83 -8.88 -27.58
CA GLN A 150 0.53 -8.33 -27.49
C GLN A 150 0.49 -6.96 -26.88
N ILE A 151 1.37 -6.75 -25.92
CA ILE A 151 1.62 -5.48 -25.21
C ILE A 151 3.06 -5.07 -25.52
N SER A 152 3.26 -3.86 -26.07
CA SER A 152 4.58 -3.31 -26.39
C SER A 152 4.81 -1.96 -25.71
N TRP A 153 6.06 -1.52 -25.64
CA TRP A 153 6.44 -0.27 -24.98
C TRP A 153 7.63 0.39 -25.67
N THR A 154 7.82 1.70 -25.39
CA THR A 154 8.93 2.50 -25.92
C THR A 154 10.00 2.82 -24.86
N ALA A 155 9.64 2.78 -23.58
CA ALA A 155 10.59 3.04 -22.48
C ALA A 155 11.72 2.01 -22.47
N ASP A 156 12.88 2.40 -21.97
CA ASP A 156 14.05 1.51 -21.85
C ASP A 156 13.98 0.69 -20.55
N VAL A 157 13.05 -0.26 -20.53
CA VAL A 157 12.75 -1.10 -19.36
C VAL A 157 12.64 -2.57 -19.78
N SER A 158 12.95 -3.46 -18.84
CA SER A 158 12.92 -4.91 -19.07
C SER A 158 11.50 -5.49 -19.08
N PRO A 159 11.27 -6.61 -19.76
CA PRO A 159 10.01 -7.34 -19.67
C PRO A 159 9.61 -7.70 -18.23
N THR A 160 10.57 -8.02 -17.37
CA THR A 160 10.35 -8.30 -15.94
C THR A 160 9.75 -7.10 -15.21
N TYR A 161 10.27 -5.91 -15.47
CA TYR A 161 9.73 -4.69 -14.90
C TYR A 161 8.31 -4.40 -15.42
N VAL A 162 8.08 -4.58 -16.72
CA VAL A 162 6.74 -4.44 -17.32
C VAL A 162 5.72 -5.38 -16.68
N LEU A 163 6.09 -6.63 -16.42
CA LEU A 163 5.24 -7.58 -15.71
C LEU A 163 4.85 -7.07 -14.31
N SER A 164 5.76 -6.43 -13.59
CA SER A 164 5.45 -5.83 -12.28
C SER A 164 4.42 -4.70 -12.38
N LEU A 165 4.50 -3.86 -13.43
CA LEU A 165 3.49 -2.82 -13.68
C LEU A 165 2.14 -3.42 -14.10
N LEU A 166 2.14 -4.49 -14.91
CA LEU A 166 0.93 -5.22 -15.31
C LEU A 166 0.32 -6.04 -14.14
N ALA A 167 1.10 -6.30 -13.09
CA ALA A 167 0.63 -6.87 -11.85
C ALA A 167 0.11 -5.83 -10.84
N ALA A 168 0.22 -4.53 -11.12
CA ALA A 168 -0.30 -3.47 -10.27
C ALA A 168 -1.84 -3.37 -10.33
N PRO A 169 -2.52 -2.90 -9.27
CA PRO A 169 -3.99 -2.79 -9.22
C PRO A 169 -4.62 -2.05 -10.40
N VAL A 170 -3.97 -1.01 -10.89
CA VAL A 170 -4.41 -0.21 -12.05
C VAL A 170 -4.53 -1.02 -13.33
N SER A 171 -3.80 -2.14 -13.44
CA SER A 171 -3.81 -3.07 -14.58
C SER A 171 -4.91 -4.15 -14.49
N SER A 172 -5.90 -3.97 -13.61
CA SER A 172 -7.06 -4.86 -13.49
C SER A 172 -7.88 -4.88 -14.77
N ILE A 173 -8.30 -6.08 -15.19
CA ILE A 173 -9.07 -6.25 -16.43
C ILE A 173 -10.56 -6.10 -16.14
N VAL A 174 -11.20 -5.25 -16.91
CA VAL A 174 -12.61 -4.86 -16.82
C VAL A 174 -13.36 -5.44 -18.03
N ASP A 175 -14.56 -5.94 -17.82
CA ASP A 175 -15.49 -6.35 -18.90
C ASP A 175 -15.87 -5.11 -19.74
N GLU A 176 -15.30 -5.01 -20.93
CA GLU A 176 -15.54 -3.91 -21.86
C GLU A 176 -17.03 -3.72 -22.16
N LYS A 177 -17.77 -4.82 -22.41
CA LYS A 177 -19.17 -4.77 -22.77
C LYS A 177 -20.03 -4.16 -21.66
N VAL A 178 -19.75 -4.55 -20.40
CA VAL A 178 -20.48 -4.02 -19.24
C VAL A 178 -20.10 -2.57 -18.99
N ALA A 179 -18.82 -2.24 -19.03
CA ALA A 179 -18.35 -0.87 -18.80
C ALA A 179 -18.92 0.08 -19.85
N MET A 180 -18.84 -0.28 -21.15
CA MET A 180 -19.33 0.55 -22.24
C MET A 180 -20.86 0.67 -22.29
N ALA A 181 -21.60 -0.37 -21.89
CA ALA A 181 -23.06 -0.30 -21.76
C ALA A 181 -23.53 0.70 -20.70
N ASN A 182 -22.67 1.04 -19.73
CA ASN A 182 -22.92 2.01 -18.66
C ASN A 182 -22.11 3.31 -18.81
N ALA A 183 -21.37 3.46 -19.91
CA ALA A 183 -20.55 4.63 -20.15
C ALA A 183 -21.40 5.89 -20.35
N GLN A 184 -20.94 7.00 -19.79
CA GLN A 184 -21.55 8.31 -19.96
C GLN A 184 -20.59 9.20 -20.78
N LYS A 185 -21.05 9.65 -21.94
CA LYS A 185 -20.21 10.40 -22.89
C LYS A 185 -18.98 9.55 -23.30
N ASN A 186 -17.77 10.05 -23.09
CA ASN A 186 -16.51 9.38 -23.42
C ASN A 186 -15.73 8.95 -22.15
N ASP A 187 -16.42 8.56 -21.07
CA ASP A 187 -15.79 8.21 -19.79
C ASP A 187 -15.39 6.73 -19.68
N PHE A 188 -15.57 5.94 -20.73
CA PHE A 188 -15.24 4.50 -20.74
C PHE A 188 -15.83 3.72 -19.56
N GLY A 189 -17.00 4.12 -19.05
CA GLY A 189 -17.69 3.53 -17.92
C GLY A 189 -17.17 3.97 -16.55
N ASN A 190 -16.27 4.95 -16.47
CA ASN A 190 -15.66 5.41 -15.21
C ASN A 190 -16.70 5.81 -14.16
N SER A 191 -17.65 6.69 -14.51
CA SER A 191 -18.66 7.17 -13.57
C SER A 191 -19.51 6.06 -12.96
N TRP A 192 -19.79 5.00 -13.71
CA TRP A 192 -20.52 3.84 -13.21
C TRP A 192 -19.65 2.96 -12.31
N LEU A 193 -18.38 2.73 -12.70
CA LEU A 193 -17.43 1.91 -11.95
C LEU A 193 -17.01 2.51 -10.61
N ILE A 194 -17.28 3.79 -10.35
CA ILE A 194 -17.06 4.40 -9.02
C ILE A 194 -17.71 3.57 -7.90
N ALA A 195 -18.94 3.07 -8.14
CA ALA A 195 -19.73 2.34 -7.14
C ALA A 195 -20.06 0.90 -7.54
N HIS A 196 -19.60 0.44 -8.70
CA HIS A 196 -19.87 -0.87 -9.26
C HIS A 196 -18.58 -1.59 -9.67
N SER A 197 -18.67 -2.88 -9.95
CA SER A 197 -17.55 -3.65 -10.47
C SER A 197 -17.95 -4.44 -11.73
N ALA A 198 -17.02 -4.55 -12.67
CA ALA A 198 -17.17 -5.37 -13.88
C ALA A 198 -15.92 -6.25 -14.06
N GLY A 199 -15.54 -6.96 -12.99
CA GLY A 199 -14.33 -7.79 -12.97
C GLY A 199 -14.61 -9.29 -13.01
N SER A 200 -13.53 -10.07 -12.94
CA SER A 200 -13.52 -11.53 -12.87
C SER A 200 -13.10 -12.07 -11.50
N GLY A 201 -12.89 -11.18 -10.52
CA GLY A 201 -12.48 -11.57 -9.18
C GLY A 201 -13.46 -12.49 -8.46
N PRO A 202 -13.08 -13.07 -7.31
CA PRO A 202 -13.94 -13.98 -6.55
C PRO A 202 -15.21 -13.33 -5.98
N TYR A 203 -15.25 -12.00 -5.95
CA TYR A 203 -16.41 -11.23 -5.50
C TYR A 203 -16.74 -10.12 -6.49
N GLN A 204 -17.97 -9.58 -6.37
CA GLN A 204 -18.46 -8.40 -7.07
C GLN A 204 -19.16 -7.47 -6.09
N ILE A 205 -19.21 -6.17 -6.38
CA ILE A 205 -19.93 -5.20 -5.56
C ILE A 205 -21.43 -5.44 -5.72
N ARG A 206 -22.09 -5.77 -4.61
CA ARG A 206 -23.55 -5.84 -4.52
C ARG A 206 -24.16 -4.53 -4.10
N LYS A 207 -23.48 -3.80 -3.20
CA LYS A 207 -23.94 -2.52 -2.67
C LYS A 207 -22.75 -1.73 -2.14
N TYR A 208 -22.69 -0.46 -2.46
CA TYR A 208 -21.80 0.49 -1.83
C TYR A 208 -22.60 1.72 -1.41
N ILE A 209 -22.47 2.11 -0.16
CA ILE A 209 -22.98 3.38 0.38
C ILE A 209 -21.77 4.08 1.00
N PRO A 210 -21.33 5.23 0.42
CA PRO A 210 -20.22 6.01 0.95
C PRO A 210 -20.37 6.26 2.45
N HIS A 211 -19.27 6.13 3.17
CA HIS A 211 -19.19 6.32 4.64
C HIS A 211 -20.08 5.39 5.48
N GLU A 212 -20.69 4.35 4.89
CA GLU A 212 -21.53 3.41 5.64
C GLU A 212 -21.09 1.96 5.43
N VAL A 213 -21.12 1.46 4.18
CA VAL A 213 -20.96 0.03 3.93
C VAL A 213 -20.49 -0.27 2.52
N LEU A 214 -19.62 -1.28 2.40
CA LEU A 214 -19.34 -1.98 1.16
C LEU A 214 -19.73 -3.46 1.33
N LEU A 215 -20.73 -3.91 0.56
CA LEU A 215 -21.18 -5.30 0.51
C LEU A 215 -20.75 -5.93 -0.80
N LEU A 216 -19.97 -7.00 -0.68
CA LEU A 216 -19.55 -7.83 -1.80
C LEU A 216 -20.36 -9.14 -1.79
N SER A 217 -20.70 -9.65 -2.97
CA SER A 217 -21.29 -10.98 -3.16
C SER A 217 -20.35 -11.87 -3.97
N ALA A 218 -20.38 -13.18 -3.67
CA ALA A 218 -19.56 -14.18 -4.37
C ALA A 218 -19.82 -14.16 -5.88
N ASN A 219 -18.76 -14.24 -6.65
CA ASN A 219 -18.76 -14.49 -8.09
C ASN A 219 -18.56 -15.99 -8.35
N ALA A 220 -19.63 -16.71 -8.65
CA ALA A 220 -19.56 -18.15 -8.94
C ALA A 220 -18.83 -18.47 -10.24
N SER A 221 -18.68 -17.48 -11.15
CA SER A 221 -17.99 -17.61 -12.43
C SER A 221 -16.50 -17.26 -12.37
N SER A 222 -15.98 -16.95 -11.18
CA SER A 222 -14.57 -16.54 -11.05
C SER A 222 -13.61 -17.63 -11.52
N PRO A 223 -12.64 -17.33 -12.39
CA PRO A 223 -11.60 -18.28 -12.79
C PRO A 223 -10.72 -18.77 -11.63
N ALA A 224 -10.70 -18.05 -10.53
CA ALA A 224 -10.02 -18.47 -9.29
C ALA A 224 -10.82 -19.50 -8.47
N GLY A 225 -12.00 -19.89 -8.92
CA GLY A 225 -12.95 -20.75 -8.22
C GLY A 225 -13.92 -19.96 -7.32
N ALA A 226 -15.01 -20.60 -6.92
CA ALA A 226 -16.01 -19.99 -6.04
C ALA A 226 -15.42 -19.74 -4.64
N PRO A 227 -15.61 -18.55 -4.05
CA PRO A 227 -15.16 -18.27 -2.70
C PRO A 227 -15.98 -19.07 -1.68
N LYS A 228 -15.39 -19.35 -0.51
CA LYS A 228 -16.02 -20.17 0.55
C LYS A 228 -17.19 -19.47 1.23
N LEU A 229 -17.14 -18.15 1.37
CA LEU A 229 -18.22 -17.34 1.95
C LEU A 229 -18.97 -16.61 0.84
N LYS A 230 -20.30 -16.54 0.98
CA LYS A 230 -21.16 -15.91 -0.04
C LYS A 230 -21.05 -14.40 -0.07
N ASN A 231 -20.77 -13.78 1.07
CA ASN A 231 -20.73 -12.34 1.19
C ASN A 231 -19.51 -11.86 1.98
N VAL A 232 -19.05 -10.64 1.65
CA VAL A 232 -18.13 -9.86 2.50
C VAL A 232 -18.80 -8.54 2.79
N LEU A 233 -19.06 -8.27 4.07
CA LEU A 233 -19.65 -7.03 4.55
C LEU A 233 -18.58 -6.20 5.25
N ILE A 234 -18.18 -5.09 4.65
CA ILE A 234 -17.24 -4.13 5.23
C ILE A 234 -18.06 -2.97 5.79
N LYS A 235 -18.09 -2.86 7.12
CA LYS A 235 -18.80 -1.79 7.85
C LYS A 235 -17.86 -0.61 8.06
N ASN A 236 -18.34 0.59 7.78
CA ASN A 236 -17.61 1.79 8.18
C ASN A 236 -17.66 1.97 9.70
N VAL A 237 -16.53 1.87 10.34
CA VAL A 237 -16.37 2.07 11.78
C VAL A 237 -15.09 2.91 11.97
N PRO A 238 -15.19 4.25 12.00
CA PRO A 238 -14.03 5.15 12.04
C PRO A 238 -13.16 4.96 13.29
N GLU A 239 -13.79 4.66 14.45
CA GLU A 239 -13.08 4.62 15.73
C GLU A 239 -12.48 3.23 16.03
N PRO A 240 -11.15 3.10 16.25
CA PRO A 240 -10.50 1.82 16.55
C PRO A 240 -11.06 1.09 17.78
N ALA A 241 -11.46 1.83 18.80
CA ALA A 241 -12.07 1.25 20.00
C ALA A 241 -13.41 0.58 19.70
N ALA A 242 -14.24 1.17 18.82
CA ALA A 242 -15.50 0.58 18.38
C ALA A 242 -15.26 -0.68 17.53
N ARG A 243 -14.25 -0.69 16.65
CA ARG A 243 -13.87 -1.88 15.87
C ARG A 243 -13.52 -3.05 16.78
N ARG A 244 -12.68 -2.79 17.81
CA ARG A 244 -12.33 -3.81 18.81
C ARG A 244 -13.57 -4.34 19.53
N LEU A 245 -14.46 -3.47 19.96
CA LEU A 245 -15.68 -3.86 20.69
C LEU A 245 -16.59 -4.77 19.83
N LEU A 246 -16.82 -4.42 18.55
CA LEU A 246 -17.59 -5.24 17.62
C LEU A 246 -16.99 -6.63 17.44
N LEU A 247 -15.65 -6.73 17.37
CA LEU A 247 -14.95 -8.01 17.30
C LEU A 247 -15.18 -8.85 18.58
N GLU A 248 -15.04 -8.24 19.75
CA GLU A 248 -15.22 -8.92 21.05
C GLU A 248 -16.66 -9.38 21.27
N GLN A 249 -17.64 -8.61 20.80
CA GLN A 249 -19.08 -8.97 20.88
C GLN A 249 -19.50 -10.01 19.86
N GLY A 250 -18.64 -10.31 18.85
CA GLY A 250 -18.98 -11.24 17.77
C GLY A 250 -19.78 -10.61 16.63
N ASP A 251 -19.93 -9.27 16.59
CA ASP A 251 -20.61 -8.49 15.55
C ASP A 251 -19.72 -8.18 14.35
N ALA A 252 -18.42 -8.47 14.48
CA ALA A 252 -17.44 -8.47 13.41
C ALA A 252 -16.53 -9.70 13.53
N ASP A 253 -16.05 -10.19 12.38
CA ASP A 253 -15.08 -11.29 12.28
C ASP A 253 -13.65 -10.77 12.24
N ILE A 254 -13.45 -9.59 11.69
CA ILE A 254 -12.16 -8.91 11.56
C ILE A 254 -12.32 -7.45 11.99
N ALA A 255 -11.40 -6.98 12.83
CA ALA A 255 -11.19 -5.57 13.12
C ALA A 255 -9.83 -5.14 12.54
N ARG A 256 -9.81 -4.14 11.66
CA ARG A 256 -8.61 -3.63 11.00
C ARG A 256 -8.18 -2.27 11.55
N ASN A 257 -6.91 -1.94 11.31
CA ASN A 257 -6.32 -0.65 11.68
C ASN A 257 -6.57 -0.31 13.16
N LEU A 258 -6.29 -1.29 14.03
CA LEU A 258 -6.34 -1.10 15.48
C LEU A 258 -5.12 -0.31 15.95
N GLY A 259 -5.26 0.39 17.06
CA GLY A 259 -4.14 1.02 17.74
C GLY A 259 -3.46 0.07 18.74
N ALA A 260 -2.31 0.49 19.26
CA ALA A 260 -1.54 -0.28 20.24
C ALA A 260 -2.36 -0.63 21.49
N ASP A 261 -3.15 0.30 22.00
CA ASP A 261 -3.96 0.09 23.22
C ASP A 261 -5.09 -0.93 22.98
N GLN A 262 -5.70 -0.93 21.77
CA GLN A 262 -6.68 -1.94 21.39
C GLN A 262 -6.04 -3.32 21.31
N MET A 263 -4.84 -3.42 20.72
CA MET A 263 -4.10 -4.69 20.66
C MET A 263 -3.69 -5.18 22.04
N ALA A 264 -3.26 -4.29 22.93
CA ALA A 264 -2.94 -4.63 24.32
C ALA A 264 -4.15 -5.18 25.09
N SER A 265 -5.33 -4.61 24.86
CA SER A 265 -6.59 -5.08 25.51
C SER A 265 -7.05 -6.46 25.01
N LEU A 266 -6.60 -6.89 23.83
CA LEU A 266 -6.89 -8.22 23.27
C LEU A 266 -5.90 -9.30 23.74
N LYS A 267 -4.82 -8.92 24.42
CA LYS A 267 -3.81 -9.85 24.88
C LYS A 267 -4.40 -10.85 25.92
N GLY A 268 -4.18 -12.13 25.66
CA GLY A 268 -4.68 -13.20 26.55
C GLY A 268 -6.12 -13.67 26.29
N LYS A 269 -6.86 -13.02 25.36
CA LYS A 269 -8.16 -13.52 24.93
C LYS A 269 -7.99 -14.71 23.99
N THR A 270 -8.73 -15.78 24.23
CA THR A 270 -8.64 -17.04 23.48
C THR A 270 -9.54 -17.08 22.24
N ASP A 271 -10.53 -16.23 22.20
CA ASP A 271 -11.54 -16.14 21.14
C ASP A 271 -11.16 -15.17 20.01
N VAL A 272 -10.02 -14.48 20.12
CA VAL A 272 -9.48 -13.57 19.11
C VAL A 272 -8.00 -13.86 18.83
N LYS A 273 -7.55 -13.55 17.62
CA LYS A 273 -6.15 -13.65 17.15
C LYS A 273 -5.66 -12.26 16.73
N PRO A 274 -4.92 -11.56 17.57
CA PRO A 274 -4.27 -10.31 17.17
C PRO A 274 -3.10 -10.61 16.22
N MET A 275 -2.91 -9.78 15.19
CA MET A 275 -1.86 -9.87 14.18
C MET A 275 -1.27 -8.48 13.91
N ALA A 276 0.04 -8.42 13.66
CA ALA A 276 0.74 -7.23 13.17
C ALA A 276 1.35 -7.57 11.81
N VAL A 277 0.76 -7.06 10.74
CA VAL A 277 1.17 -7.33 9.35
C VAL A 277 2.07 -6.20 8.87
N PRO A 278 3.31 -6.46 8.42
CA PRO A 278 4.16 -5.43 7.83
C PRO A 278 3.47 -4.75 6.66
N MET A 279 3.66 -3.44 6.51
CA MET A 279 3.16 -2.64 5.40
C MET A 279 4.30 -2.10 4.56
N ALA A 280 4.08 -1.92 3.27
CA ALA A 280 5.01 -1.24 2.35
C ALA A 280 5.00 0.29 2.57
N SER A 281 5.07 0.72 3.82
CA SER A 281 5.03 2.13 4.20
C SER A 281 6.18 2.45 5.15
N LEU A 282 7.02 3.40 4.74
CA LEU A 282 8.23 3.84 5.45
C LEU A 282 8.02 5.23 6.02
N TYR A 283 8.52 5.47 7.24
CA TYR A 283 8.56 6.78 7.87
C TYR A 283 9.99 7.27 7.97
N TYR A 284 10.22 8.49 7.52
CA TYR A 284 11.56 9.07 7.36
C TYR A 284 11.57 10.57 7.58
N MET A 285 12.71 11.07 8.06
CA MET A 285 13.04 12.50 7.97
C MET A 285 13.76 12.78 6.65
N GLN A 286 13.54 13.97 6.12
CA GLN A 286 14.16 14.48 4.90
C GLN A 286 14.62 15.92 5.13
N PHE A 287 15.82 16.26 4.65
CA PHE A 287 16.38 17.60 4.73
C PHE A 287 16.39 18.26 3.34
N ASN A 288 16.00 19.53 3.30
CA ASN A 288 16.27 20.40 2.15
C ASN A 288 17.71 20.92 2.29
N ILE A 289 18.61 20.40 1.47
CA ILE A 289 20.05 20.68 1.62
C ILE A 289 20.45 22.12 1.26
N ASP A 290 19.60 22.85 0.56
CA ASP A 290 19.85 24.25 0.22
C ASP A 290 19.26 25.24 1.27
N ALA A 291 18.54 24.74 2.26
CA ALA A 291 17.94 25.60 3.29
C ALA A 291 18.97 26.21 4.23
N SER A 292 20.09 25.51 4.51
CA SER A 292 21.19 26.06 5.33
C SER A 292 22.52 25.31 5.08
N PRO A 293 23.67 25.94 5.37
CA PRO A 293 24.98 25.27 5.28
C PRO A 293 25.10 24.02 6.16
N ALA A 294 24.44 24.00 7.33
CA ALA A 294 24.45 22.84 8.20
C ALA A 294 23.69 21.66 7.58
N LEU A 295 22.50 21.90 7.01
CA LEU A 295 21.70 20.88 6.37
C LEU A 295 22.32 20.36 5.06
N LYS A 296 23.20 21.13 4.44
CA LYS A 296 23.97 20.71 3.26
C LYS A 296 25.15 19.80 3.59
N ASN A 297 25.59 19.78 4.85
CA ASN A 297 26.79 19.06 5.26
C ASN A 297 26.50 17.55 5.47
N PRO A 298 27.19 16.62 4.76
CA PRO A 298 26.99 15.17 4.95
C PRO A 298 27.24 14.68 6.38
N ALA A 299 28.13 15.34 7.13
CA ALA A 299 28.36 14.99 8.53
C ALA A 299 27.10 15.26 9.42
N PHE A 300 26.29 16.25 9.05
CA PHE A 300 25.00 16.46 9.72
C PHE A 300 24.02 15.33 9.42
N TRP A 301 23.98 14.82 8.16
CA TRP A 301 23.14 13.67 7.81
C TRP A 301 23.55 12.42 8.57
N GLU A 302 24.87 12.17 8.66
CA GLU A 302 25.41 11.05 9.45
C GLU A 302 25.05 11.19 10.94
N ALA A 303 25.31 12.35 11.54
CA ALA A 303 24.96 12.62 12.94
C ALA A 303 23.47 12.44 13.22
N SER A 304 22.61 12.91 12.30
CA SER A 304 21.14 12.80 12.41
C SER A 304 20.68 11.34 12.49
N ARG A 305 21.36 10.41 11.82
CA ARG A 305 21.06 8.97 11.92
C ARG A 305 21.35 8.40 13.31
N TYR A 306 22.32 8.94 14.05
CA TYR A 306 22.58 8.58 15.44
C TYR A 306 21.71 9.36 16.45
N LEU A 307 20.97 10.37 16.00
CA LEU A 307 20.02 11.14 16.81
C LEU A 307 18.58 10.64 16.71
N PHE A 308 18.28 9.77 15.77
CA PHE A 308 16.97 9.14 15.67
C PHE A 308 16.87 8.01 16.71
N ASP A 309 15.96 8.12 17.66
CA ASP A 309 15.73 7.08 18.67
C ASP A 309 14.80 5.99 18.13
N TYR A 310 15.35 5.12 17.27
CA TYR A 310 14.62 4.09 16.54
C TYR A 310 13.80 3.18 17.44
N LYS A 311 14.43 2.65 18.49
CA LYS A 311 13.79 1.69 19.40
C LYS A 311 12.83 2.38 20.36
N GLY A 312 13.21 3.51 20.96
CA GLY A 312 12.31 4.25 21.82
C GLY A 312 11.02 4.66 21.09
N ILE A 313 11.12 5.04 19.80
CA ILE A 313 9.94 5.36 19.01
C ILE A 313 9.16 4.10 18.64
N ALA A 314 9.80 3.05 18.11
CA ALA A 314 9.09 1.86 17.61
C ALA A 314 8.47 1.03 18.73
N ASP A 315 9.23 0.77 19.80
CA ASP A 315 8.89 -0.20 20.84
C ASP A 315 8.11 0.45 22.01
N ASP A 316 8.54 1.65 22.44
CA ASP A 316 7.97 2.31 23.64
C ASP A 316 6.84 3.27 23.28
N LEU A 317 7.06 4.19 22.32
CA LEU A 317 6.06 5.19 21.94
C LEU A 317 4.93 4.56 21.11
N LEU A 318 5.27 3.84 20.03
CA LEU A 318 4.31 3.32 19.05
C LEU A 318 3.94 1.84 19.27
N LYS A 319 4.57 1.17 20.25
CA LYS A 319 4.16 -0.13 20.83
C LYS A 319 3.79 -1.19 19.77
N GLY A 320 4.67 -1.41 18.80
CA GLY A 320 4.50 -2.46 17.78
C GLY A 320 3.68 -2.09 16.54
N GLN A 321 3.18 -0.84 16.44
CA GLN A 321 2.61 -0.30 15.21
C GLN A 321 3.68 -0.11 14.12
N PHE A 322 4.95 -0.11 14.51
CA PHE A 322 6.10 0.04 13.64
C PHE A 322 7.20 -0.94 14.00
N GLN A 323 8.06 -1.18 13.05
CA GLN A 323 9.35 -1.84 13.26
C GLN A 323 10.48 -0.93 12.80
N VAL A 324 11.65 -1.08 13.40
CA VAL A 324 12.86 -0.39 12.95
C VAL A 324 13.21 -0.90 11.55
N HIS A 325 13.38 0.03 10.63
CA HIS A 325 13.83 -0.26 9.27
C HIS A 325 14.53 0.98 8.69
N GLN A 326 15.77 0.79 8.22
CA GLN A 326 16.66 1.91 7.88
C GLN A 326 17.04 1.93 6.40
N SER A 327 16.21 1.33 5.54
CA SER A 327 16.43 1.32 4.10
C SER A 327 15.19 1.80 3.35
N PHE A 328 15.37 2.28 2.11
CA PHE A 328 14.25 2.79 1.32
C PHE A 328 13.38 1.68 0.69
N LEU A 329 13.84 0.42 0.63
CA LEU A 329 12.96 -0.69 0.26
C LEU A 329 12.39 -1.33 1.52
N PRO A 330 11.05 -1.41 1.66
CA PRO A 330 10.43 -2.11 2.77
C PRO A 330 10.86 -3.58 2.81
N GLN A 331 10.99 -4.15 4.01
CA GLN A 331 11.20 -5.59 4.15
C GLN A 331 10.09 -6.36 3.43
N GLY A 332 10.46 -7.36 2.64
CA GLY A 332 9.55 -8.15 1.81
C GLY A 332 9.59 -7.81 0.32
N PHE A 333 10.24 -6.72 -0.08
CA PHE A 333 10.52 -6.41 -1.49
C PHE A 333 11.76 -7.14 -2.00
N LEU A 334 11.82 -7.36 -3.31
CA LEU A 334 12.98 -7.95 -3.97
C LEU A 334 14.23 -7.10 -3.68
N GLY A 335 15.30 -7.71 -3.15
CA GLY A 335 16.55 -7.03 -2.85
C GLY A 335 16.49 -6.09 -1.63
N ALA A 336 15.43 -6.14 -0.82
CA ALA A 336 15.35 -5.32 0.39
C ALA A 336 16.43 -5.70 1.41
N LEU A 337 17.14 -4.72 1.94
CA LEU A 337 18.10 -4.90 3.04
C LEU A 337 17.35 -5.11 4.36
N ASN A 338 17.89 -6.01 5.20
CA ASN A 338 17.33 -6.29 6.53
C ASN A 338 18.20 -5.75 7.67
N ASP A 339 19.37 -5.18 7.35
CA ASP A 339 20.28 -4.59 8.33
C ASP A 339 19.86 -3.19 8.72
N ASN A 340 20.03 -2.87 10.01
CA ASN A 340 19.77 -1.56 10.59
C ASN A 340 21.08 -1.05 11.21
N PRO A 341 21.97 -0.37 10.44
CA PRO A 341 23.33 -0.06 10.86
C PRO A 341 23.43 1.03 11.92
N TYR A 342 22.38 1.81 12.13
CA TYR A 342 22.40 2.95 13.06
C TYR A 342 21.64 2.62 14.34
N THR A 343 22.18 3.10 15.46
CA THR A 343 21.57 3.05 16.78
C THR A 343 21.50 4.46 17.35
N PHE A 344 20.61 4.71 18.30
CA PHE A 344 20.56 5.97 19.01
C PHE A 344 21.83 6.15 19.85
N ASP A 345 22.69 7.09 19.48
CA ASP A 345 23.96 7.39 20.11
C ASP A 345 24.26 8.89 20.03
N PRO A 346 23.70 9.71 20.96
CA PRO A 346 23.89 11.15 20.99
C PRO A 346 25.35 11.58 21.15
N GLU A 347 26.17 10.81 21.85
CA GLU A 347 27.59 11.15 22.07
C GLU A 347 28.39 10.98 20.78
N LYS A 348 28.11 9.91 20.01
CA LYS A 348 28.70 9.74 18.69
C LYS A 348 28.27 10.85 17.73
N ALA A 349 27.00 11.24 17.76
CA ALA A 349 26.50 12.36 16.95
C ALA A 349 27.21 13.67 17.28
N LYS A 350 27.38 14.00 18.58
CA LYS A 350 28.16 15.17 19.02
C LYS A 350 29.61 15.15 18.51
N ALA A 351 30.26 13.99 18.57
CA ALA A 351 31.63 13.85 18.08
C ALA A 351 31.73 14.11 16.56
N ILE A 352 30.76 13.58 15.77
CA ILE A 352 30.68 13.81 14.33
C ILE A 352 30.48 15.31 14.03
N LEU A 353 29.53 15.95 14.68
CA LEU A 353 29.24 17.38 14.51
C LEU A 353 30.44 18.25 14.89
N ALA A 354 31.08 17.98 16.03
CA ALA A 354 32.26 18.70 16.48
C ALA A 354 33.44 18.57 15.50
N LYS A 355 33.69 17.36 14.99
CA LYS A 355 34.74 17.10 13.96
C LYS A 355 34.47 17.88 12.67
N ALA A 356 33.21 18.04 12.29
CA ALA A 356 32.80 18.80 11.12
C ALA A 356 32.75 20.34 11.36
N GLY A 357 33.03 20.81 12.59
CA GLY A 357 32.94 22.21 12.95
C GLY A 357 31.52 22.75 13.05
N LEU A 358 30.51 21.87 13.10
CA LEU A 358 29.11 22.22 13.22
C LEU A 358 28.75 22.47 14.70
N LYS A 359 28.47 23.73 15.03
CA LYS A 359 28.10 24.17 16.39
C LYS A 359 26.71 24.80 16.34
N ASP A 360 25.99 24.69 17.44
CA ASP A 360 24.67 25.34 17.63
C ASP A 360 23.68 25.09 16.48
N VAL A 361 23.69 23.88 15.93
CA VAL A 361 22.84 23.52 14.79
C VAL A 361 21.38 23.58 15.22
N SER A 362 20.58 24.28 14.43
CA SER A 362 19.12 24.32 14.60
C SER A 362 18.42 24.23 13.26
N PHE A 363 17.23 23.63 13.24
CA PHE A 363 16.37 23.58 12.06
C PHE A 363 14.88 23.48 12.43
N LYS A 364 14.03 23.85 11.46
CA LYS A 364 12.58 23.70 11.53
C LYS A 364 12.17 22.36 10.95
N LEU A 365 11.39 21.59 11.70
CA LEU A 365 10.81 20.33 11.27
C LEU A 365 9.31 20.52 10.95
N SER A 366 9.00 20.62 9.67
CA SER A 366 7.61 20.67 9.18
C SER A 366 6.99 19.28 9.27
N VAL A 367 5.84 19.17 9.92
CA VAL A 367 5.22 17.89 10.23
C VAL A 367 3.69 17.98 10.21
N SER A 368 3.01 16.92 9.78
CA SER A 368 1.56 16.80 9.92
C SER A 368 1.17 16.82 11.39
N ASN A 369 0.09 17.55 11.72
CA ASN A 369 -0.50 17.58 13.07
C ASN A 369 -1.28 16.31 13.43
N GLN A 370 -1.37 15.33 12.52
CA GLN A 370 -2.07 14.07 12.74
C GLN A 370 -1.17 13.01 13.38
N PRO A 371 -1.68 12.13 14.26
CA PRO A 371 -0.96 10.93 14.68
C PRO A 371 -0.63 10.02 13.48
N PRO A 372 0.51 9.32 13.49
CA PRO A 372 1.56 9.33 14.52
C PRO A 372 2.65 10.39 14.26
N TYR A 373 2.49 11.25 13.24
CA TYR A 373 3.55 12.17 12.81
C TYR A 373 3.99 13.13 13.89
N LEU A 374 3.02 13.76 14.58
CA LEU A 374 3.34 14.74 15.64
C LEU A 374 4.00 14.06 16.83
N ASP A 375 3.55 12.86 17.21
CA ASP A 375 4.13 12.10 18.33
C ASP A 375 5.60 11.72 18.03
N ILE A 376 5.87 11.22 16.81
CA ILE A 376 7.23 10.92 16.35
C ILE A 376 8.08 12.19 16.34
N ALA A 377 7.57 13.30 15.82
CA ALA A 377 8.32 14.56 15.74
C ALA A 377 8.70 15.10 17.13
N GLN A 378 7.83 14.99 18.13
CA GLN A 378 8.13 15.36 19.51
C GLN A 378 9.23 14.48 20.12
N ALA A 379 9.18 13.17 19.87
CA ALA A 379 10.23 12.25 20.28
C ALA A 379 11.58 12.59 19.60
N LEU A 380 11.55 12.92 18.30
CA LEU A 380 12.74 13.37 17.56
C LEU A 380 13.28 14.70 18.10
N GLN A 381 12.43 15.67 18.41
CA GLN A 381 12.86 16.92 19.04
C GLN A 381 13.64 16.66 20.33
N ALA A 382 13.12 15.78 21.20
CA ALA A 382 13.77 15.42 22.45
C ALA A 382 15.09 14.65 22.22
N SER A 383 15.13 13.71 21.29
CA SER A 383 16.31 12.90 20.99
C SER A 383 17.43 13.73 20.34
N PHE A 384 17.11 14.63 19.41
CA PHE A 384 18.07 15.54 18.78
C PHE A 384 18.66 16.53 19.78
N ALA A 385 17.86 17.03 20.73
CA ALA A 385 18.36 17.92 21.81
C ALA A 385 19.46 17.26 22.65
N ARG A 386 19.41 15.92 22.86
CA ARG A 386 20.46 15.17 23.56
C ARG A 386 21.79 15.20 22.79
N GLY A 387 21.76 15.34 21.47
CA GLY A 387 22.94 15.53 20.62
C GLY A 387 23.37 16.98 20.46
N GLY A 388 22.73 17.94 21.12
CA GLY A 388 23.03 19.36 21.03
C GLY A 388 22.44 20.05 19.78
N VAL A 389 21.49 19.40 19.10
CA VAL A 389 20.79 19.95 17.92
C VAL A 389 19.40 20.44 18.33
N LYS A 390 19.08 21.68 18.01
CA LYS A 390 17.79 22.29 18.34
C LYS A 390 16.79 22.10 17.19
N VAL A 391 15.71 21.38 17.44
CA VAL A 391 14.61 21.19 16.49
C VAL A 391 13.43 22.06 16.89
N GLN A 392 12.94 22.88 15.96
CA GLN A 392 11.70 23.64 16.10
C GLN A 392 10.60 22.95 15.33
N LEU A 393 9.57 22.42 15.99
CA LEU A 393 8.44 21.80 15.31
C LEU A 393 7.55 22.86 14.67
N ILE A 394 7.14 22.60 13.43
CA ILE A 394 6.19 23.39 12.65
C ILE A 394 5.03 22.46 12.24
N PRO A 395 4.08 22.19 13.15
CA PRO A 395 2.92 21.36 12.83
C PRO A 395 1.95 22.10 11.91
N GLY A 396 1.39 21.37 10.94
CA GLY A 396 0.42 21.90 9.97
C GLY A 396 -0.52 20.82 9.45
N ILE A 397 -1.48 21.22 8.63
CA ILE A 397 -2.35 20.28 7.92
C ILE A 397 -1.50 19.52 6.89
N SER A 398 -1.71 18.20 6.74
CA SER A 398 -0.91 17.33 5.87
C SER A 398 -0.75 17.85 4.44
N THR A 399 -1.83 18.40 3.85
CA THR A 399 -1.79 18.96 2.48
C THR A 399 -0.96 20.23 2.37
N GLU A 400 -0.96 21.08 3.39
CA GLU A 400 -0.13 22.29 3.45
C GLU A 400 1.35 21.94 3.58
N VAL A 401 1.67 21.00 4.49
CA VAL A 401 3.04 20.49 4.65
C VAL A 401 3.54 19.89 3.33
N ALA A 402 2.74 19.04 2.68
CA ALA A 402 3.10 18.43 1.41
C ALA A 402 3.31 19.47 0.30
N THR A 403 2.50 20.53 0.27
CA THR A 403 2.62 21.62 -0.70
C THR A 403 3.92 22.41 -0.48
N ALA A 404 4.22 22.76 0.77
CA ALA A 404 5.45 23.46 1.12
C ALA A 404 6.71 22.64 0.78
N VAL A 405 6.68 21.33 1.04
CA VAL A 405 7.78 20.40 0.69
C VAL A 405 7.98 20.34 -0.83
N LYS A 406 6.90 20.21 -1.61
CA LYS A 406 6.95 20.24 -3.08
C LYS A 406 7.37 21.59 -3.68
N ALA A 407 7.30 22.66 -2.90
CA ALA A 407 7.73 24.00 -3.28
C ALA A 407 9.13 24.35 -2.74
N HIS A 408 9.85 23.42 -2.11
CA HIS A 408 11.14 23.63 -1.40
C HIS A 408 11.07 24.68 -0.26
N GLN A 409 9.88 24.94 0.27
CA GLN A 409 9.64 25.92 1.34
C GLN A 409 9.67 25.24 2.72
N TYR A 410 10.73 24.50 3.00
CA TYR A 410 10.94 23.78 4.26
C TYR A 410 12.44 23.62 4.54
N GLU A 411 12.80 23.35 5.79
CA GLU A 411 14.17 23.00 6.20
C GLU A 411 14.32 21.48 6.37
N ALA A 412 13.44 20.88 7.16
CA ALA A 412 13.31 19.45 7.31
C ALA A 412 11.82 19.06 7.38
N THR A 413 11.51 17.81 7.02
CA THR A 413 10.16 17.27 7.17
C THR A 413 10.19 15.82 7.64
N LEU A 414 9.17 15.41 8.39
CA LEU A 414 8.86 14.02 8.72
C LEU A 414 7.67 13.59 7.88
N ASN A 415 7.86 12.55 7.07
CA ASN A 415 6.85 12.04 6.15
C ASN A 415 6.81 10.51 6.14
N ALA A 416 5.78 9.97 5.48
CA ALA A 416 5.70 8.58 5.10
C ALA A 416 5.73 8.43 3.57
N TRP A 417 6.20 7.28 3.12
CA TRP A 417 6.15 6.85 1.72
C TRP A 417 5.57 5.44 1.63
N GLY A 418 4.48 5.28 0.91
CA GLY A 418 3.90 3.98 0.57
C GLY A 418 4.33 3.52 -0.82
N ALA A 419 4.48 2.22 -1.01
CA ALA A 419 4.76 1.69 -2.33
C ALA A 419 3.48 1.70 -3.20
N ASP A 420 3.57 2.27 -4.39
CA ASP A 420 2.45 2.40 -5.32
C ASP A 420 2.15 1.10 -6.07
N TYR A 421 3.16 0.26 -6.26
CA TYR A 421 3.08 -1.08 -6.86
C TYR A 421 4.19 -1.96 -6.27
N PHE A 422 4.05 -3.28 -6.42
CA PHE A 422 4.97 -4.24 -5.79
C PHE A 422 6.19 -4.52 -6.67
N ASP A 423 7.07 -3.52 -6.78
CA ASP A 423 8.38 -3.62 -7.42
C ASP A 423 9.36 -2.67 -6.71
N PRO A 424 10.65 -3.03 -6.55
CA PRO A 424 11.63 -2.15 -5.90
C PRO A 424 11.73 -0.76 -6.51
N ASN A 425 11.46 -0.62 -7.80
CA ASN A 425 11.54 0.66 -8.47
C ASN A 425 10.53 1.70 -7.96
N THR A 426 9.41 1.29 -7.38
CA THR A 426 8.44 2.23 -6.81
C THR A 426 9.09 3.13 -5.75
N ASN A 427 10.00 2.57 -4.95
CA ASN A 427 10.74 3.32 -3.93
C ASN A 427 12.07 3.85 -4.47
N ALA A 428 12.78 3.11 -5.33
CA ALA A 428 14.04 3.58 -5.92
C ALA A 428 13.83 4.86 -6.74
N SER A 429 12.78 4.94 -7.54
CA SER A 429 12.43 6.15 -8.30
C SER A 429 12.05 7.34 -7.42
N ALA A 430 11.63 7.12 -6.18
CA ALA A 430 11.35 8.18 -5.22
C ALA A 430 12.61 8.65 -4.48
N PHE A 431 13.37 7.72 -3.89
CA PHE A 431 14.48 8.02 -2.97
C PHE A 431 15.84 8.14 -3.67
N ALA A 432 16.06 7.43 -4.79
CA ALA A 432 17.34 7.28 -5.45
C ALA A 432 17.34 7.77 -6.92
N TYR A 433 16.38 8.61 -7.29
CA TYR A 433 16.26 9.15 -8.64
C TYR A 433 15.86 10.62 -8.62
N ASN A 434 16.68 11.46 -9.26
CA ASN A 434 16.42 12.88 -9.49
C ASN A 434 16.87 13.27 -10.89
N PRO A 435 15.96 13.19 -11.90
CA PRO A 435 16.30 13.56 -13.28
C PRO A 435 16.43 15.07 -13.50
N GLU A 436 16.13 15.89 -12.48
CA GLU A 436 16.19 17.37 -12.54
C GLU A 436 15.22 18.00 -13.57
N ASP A 437 14.20 17.26 -13.95
CA ASP A 437 13.16 17.65 -14.91
C ASP A 437 11.86 18.18 -14.25
N GLY A 438 11.90 18.37 -12.93
CA GLY A 438 10.75 18.81 -12.16
C GLY A 438 9.76 17.69 -11.77
N SER A 439 10.15 16.41 -11.91
CA SER A 439 9.32 15.23 -11.58
C SER A 439 8.95 15.10 -10.10
N LYS A 440 9.50 15.99 -9.24
CA LYS A 440 9.15 16.13 -7.81
C LYS A 440 9.37 14.86 -6.98
N THR A 441 10.35 14.02 -7.37
CA THR A 441 10.80 12.88 -6.56
C THR A 441 11.26 13.33 -5.17
N LEU A 442 11.46 12.42 -4.23
CA LEU A 442 11.95 12.80 -2.90
C LEU A 442 13.36 13.37 -2.97
N ALA A 443 14.22 12.82 -3.85
CA ALA A 443 15.55 13.34 -4.08
C ALA A 443 15.51 14.77 -4.66
N TRP A 444 14.60 15.05 -5.58
CA TRP A 444 14.36 16.41 -6.09
C TRP A 444 13.88 17.36 -4.97
N ARG A 445 12.93 16.93 -4.15
CA ARG A 445 12.43 17.75 -3.01
C ARG A 445 13.52 18.12 -2.01
N SER A 446 14.55 17.26 -1.90
CA SER A 446 15.72 17.50 -1.04
C SER A 446 16.80 18.39 -1.70
N ASN A 447 16.64 18.77 -2.97
CA ASN A 447 17.69 19.36 -3.82
C ASN A 447 18.95 18.47 -3.94
N TRP A 448 18.77 17.15 -3.82
CA TRP A 448 19.88 16.20 -3.79
C TRP A 448 20.24 15.74 -5.20
N HIS A 449 21.39 16.20 -5.69
CA HIS A 449 21.94 15.87 -7.01
C HIS A 449 22.65 14.51 -6.96
N ILE A 450 22.18 13.53 -7.77
CA ILE A 450 22.59 12.12 -7.67
C ILE A 450 22.75 11.43 -9.03
N PRO A 451 23.62 11.91 -9.94
CA PRO A 451 23.73 11.37 -11.30
C PRO A 451 24.08 9.87 -11.33
N GLU A 452 24.91 9.38 -10.39
CA GLU A 452 25.27 7.96 -10.35
C GLU A 452 24.12 7.07 -9.85
N LEU A 453 23.34 7.51 -8.88
CA LEU A 453 22.12 6.80 -8.47
C LEU A 453 21.05 6.83 -9.59
N ASN A 454 20.94 7.94 -10.33
CA ASN A 454 20.06 8.02 -11.49
C ASN A 454 20.38 6.92 -12.52
N LYS A 455 21.68 6.74 -12.86
CA LYS A 455 22.11 5.67 -13.77
C LYS A 455 21.79 4.28 -13.22
N GLN A 456 22.02 4.04 -11.93
CA GLN A 456 21.74 2.75 -11.29
C GLN A 456 20.24 2.45 -11.27
N THR A 457 19.40 3.46 -10.99
CA THR A 457 17.93 3.31 -10.99
C THR A 457 17.41 2.93 -12.37
N LEU A 458 17.89 3.62 -13.43
CA LEU A 458 17.53 3.29 -14.81
C LEU A 458 18.06 1.90 -15.23
N ALA A 459 19.31 1.57 -14.87
CA ALA A 459 19.87 0.25 -15.14
C ALA A 459 19.08 -0.87 -14.46
N ALA A 460 18.56 -0.65 -13.23
CA ALA A 460 17.78 -1.64 -12.51
C ALA A 460 16.40 -1.89 -13.14
N THR A 461 15.79 -0.90 -13.80
CA THR A 461 14.54 -1.10 -14.56
C THR A 461 14.76 -1.80 -15.89
N ALA A 462 15.94 -1.63 -16.50
CA ALA A 462 16.30 -2.27 -17.76
C ALA A 462 16.87 -3.70 -17.57
N GLU A 463 17.30 -4.08 -16.36
CA GLU A 463 17.91 -5.39 -16.08
C GLU A 463 16.85 -6.49 -15.99
N SER A 464 17.01 -7.53 -16.78
CA SER A 464 16.14 -8.72 -16.80
C SER A 464 16.63 -9.84 -15.89
N ASP A 465 17.92 -9.90 -15.59
CA ASP A 465 18.49 -10.91 -14.69
C ASP A 465 18.16 -10.57 -13.25
N LYS A 466 17.45 -11.48 -12.58
CA LYS A 466 16.95 -11.28 -11.21
C LYS A 466 18.08 -11.00 -10.21
N GLU A 467 19.18 -11.76 -10.29
CA GLU A 467 20.29 -11.64 -9.34
C GLU A 467 21.09 -10.33 -9.53
N LYS A 468 21.28 -9.90 -10.78
CA LYS A 468 21.91 -8.61 -11.08
C LYS A 468 21.02 -7.46 -10.63
N ARG A 469 19.71 -7.58 -10.86
CA ARG A 469 18.73 -6.58 -10.43
C ARG A 469 18.70 -6.43 -8.91
N ILE A 470 18.73 -7.54 -8.15
CA ILE A 470 18.86 -7.54 -6.70
C ILE A 470 20.10 -6.74 -6.27
N LYS A 471 21.27 -7.04 -6.85
CA LYS A 471 22.52 -6.36 -6.51
C LYS A 471 22.48 -4.86 -6.79
N LEU A 472 21.84 -4.42 -7.87
CA LEU A 472 21.66 -3.00 -8.17
C LEU A 472 20.84 -2.33 -7.06
N TYR A 473 19.72 -2.91 -6.65
CA TYR A 473 18.90 -2.34 -5.57
C TYR A 473 19.58 -2.40 -4.20
N GLU A 474 20.33 -3.45 -3.88
CA GLU A 474 21.12 -3.52 -2.65
C GLU A 474 22.17 -2.41 -2.59
N ASN A 475 22.90 -2.18 -3.70
CA ASN A 475 23.92 -1.13 -3.80
C ASN A 475 23.30 0.27 -3.63
N MET A 476 22.20 0.56 -4.30
CA MET A 476 21.47 1.83 -4.15
C MET A 476 20.99 2.05 -2.72
N GLN A 477 20.46 1.01 -2.06
CA GLN A 477 20.02 1.11 -0.67
C GLN A 477 21.19 1.45 0.26
N ARG A 478 22.35 0.79 0.11
CA ARG A 478 23.54 1.06 0.91
C ARG A 478 24.07 2.48 0.70
N GLU A 479 24.05 2.97 -0.54
CA GLU A 479 24.45 4.33 -0.85
C GLU A 479 23.51 5.35 -0.21
N VAL A 480 22.19 5.17 -0.36
CA VAL A 480 21.18 6.04 0.27
C VAL A 480 21.26 5.96 1.79
N GLN A 481 21.42 4.77 2.37
CA GLN A 481 21.56 4.54 3.80
C GLN A 481 22.72 5.34 4.39
N LYS A 482 23.82 5.45 3.66
CA LYS A 482 25.06 6.09 4.12
C LYS A 482 25.15 7.57 3.78
N ASN A 483 24.79 7.95 2.56
CA ASN A 483 25.19 9.23 1.95
C ASN A 483 24.03 10.14 1.56
N SER A 484 22.79 9.87 2.03
CA SER A 484 21.63 10.69 1.67
C SER A 484 21.23 11.71 2.73
N PRO A 485 20.51 12.77 2.34
CA PRO A 485 19.86 13.71 3.26
C PRO A 485 18.57 13.14 3.87
N TYR A 486 18.50 11.80 4.04
CA TYR A 486 17.38 11.12 4.69
C TYR A 486 17.81 10.45 5.99
N VAL A 487 16.88 10.35 6.92
CA VAL A 487 16.93 9.42 8.05
C VAL A 487 15.69 8.55 7.96
N ILE A 488 15.82 7.40 7.30
CA ILE A 488 14.77 6.39 7.23
C ILE A 488 14.82 5.60 8.53
N GLY A 489 13.70 5.50 9.24
CA GLY A 489 13.72 4.95 10.60
C GLY A 489 12.77 3.82 10.87
N LEU A 490 11.59 3.83 10.22
CA LEU A 490 10.49 2.97 10.62
C LEU A 490 9.75 2.42 9.40
N GLN A 491 9.31 1.16 9.49
CA GLN A 491 8.33 0.56 8.60
C GLN A 491 7.04 0.30 9.37
N ALA A 492 5.91 0.73 8.83
CA ALA A 492 4.61 0.56 9.46
C ALA A 492 4.13 -0.89 9.47
N ARG A 493 3.29 -1.22 10.45
CA ARG A 493 2.54 -2.47 10.54
C ARG A 493 1.06 -2.18 10.64
N ASN A 494 0.25 -2.93 9.92
CA ASN A 494 -1.19 -2.92 10.11
C ASN A 494 -1.54 -3.83 11.29
N LEU A 495 -2.12 -3.26 12.34
CA LEU A 495 -2.60 -3.99 13.49
C LEU A 495 -4.04 -4.42 13.24
N ILE A 496 -4.25 -5.73 13.17
CA ILE A 496 -5.55 -6.35 12.91
C ILE A 496 -5.84 -7.41 13.96
N ALA A 497 -7.10 -7.69 14.18
CA ALA A 497 -7.52 -8.81 15.01
C ALA A 497 -8.66 -9.58 14.35
N LEU A 498 -8.61 -10.90 14.45
CA LEU A 498 -9.58 -11.83 13.86
C LEU A 498 -10.24 -12.65 14.95
N ARG A 499 -11.49 -13.09 14.72
CA ARG A 499 -12.10 -14.16 15.53
C ARG A 499 -11.27 -15.45 15.40
N ALA A 500 -11.12 -16.19 16.51
CA ALA A 500 -10.24 -17.36 16.57
C ALA A 500 -10.65 -18.51 15.65
N ASN A 501 -11.94 -18.63 15.33
CA ASN A 501 -12.49 -19.63 14.41
C ASN A 501 -12.24 -19.30 12.94
N LEU A 502 -11.88 -18.04 12.60
CA LEU A 502 -11.63 -17.63 11.22
C LEU A 502 -10.35 -18.27 10.67
N LYS A 503 -10.44 -18.87 9.48
CA LYS A 503 -9.34 -19.51 8.76
C LYS A 503 -9.20 -18.93 7.37
N GLY A 504 -8.01 -19.04 6.77
CA GLY A 504 -7.76 -18.71 5.36
C GLY A 504 -7.71 -17.21 5.03
N TYR A 505 -7.71 -16.33 6.03
CA TYR A 505 -7.47 -14.90 5.79
C TYR A 505 -5.99 -14.66 5.50
N VAL A 506 -5.72 -13.97 4.39
CA VAL A 506 -4.37 -13.58 3.98
C VAL A 506 -4.34 -12.07 3.73
N GLN A 507 -3.37 -11.42 4.32
CA GLN A 507 -3.01 -10.03 4.02
C GLN A 507 -1.51 -9.94 3.85
N GLY A 508 -1.07 -9.44 2.69
CA GLY A 508 0.33 -9.21 2.38
C GLY A 508 0.79 -7.80 2.74
N ILE A 509 2.01 -7.50 2.33
CA ILE A 509 2.71 -6.25 2.64
C ILE A 509 2.15 -5.04 1.86
N ASN A 510 1.73 -5.26 0.59
CA ASN A 510 1.16 -4.20 -0.23
C ASN A 510 -0.35 -4.08 0.01
N PRO A 511 -0.95 -2.89 -0.07
CA PRO A 511 -2.36 -2.68 0.23
C PRO A 511 -3.32 -3.57 -0.55
N ASP A 512 -3.04 -3.87 -1.82
CA ASP A 512 -3.88 -4.73 -2.66
C ASP A 512 -3.79 -6.23 -2.32
N MET A 513 -2.82 -6.64 -1.53
CA MET A 513 -2.63 -8.06 -1.16
C MET A 513 -3.54 -8.47 0.00
N VAL A 514 -4.86 -8.36 -0.21
CA VAL A 514 -5.89 -8.77 0.77
C VAL A 514 -6.83 -9.76 0.10
N TYR A 515 -6.89 -10.99 0.63
CA TYR A 515 -7.58 -12.11 -0.02
C TYR A 515 -8.68 -12.67 0.87
N TYR A 516 -9.91 -12.69 0.36
CA TYR A 516 -11.09 -13.21 1.07
C TYR A 516 -11.58 -14.57 0.56
N SER A 517 -11.18 -15.00 -0.63
CA SER A 517 -11.76 -16.20 -1.29
C SER A 517 -11.61 -17.49 -0.48
N GLN A 518 -10.53 -17.63 0.27
CA GLN A 518 -10.23 -18.81 1.09
C GLN A 518 -10.71 -18.71 2.54
N VAL A 519 -11.31 -17.57 2.90
CA VAL A 519 -11.79 -17.36 4.28
C VAL A 519 -12.97 -18.25 4.58
N SER A 520 -12.94 -18.91 5.75
CA SER A 520 -14.02 -19.74 6.30
C SER A 520 -14.13 -19.56 7.80
N LYS A 521 -15.33 -19.84 8.34
CA LYS A 521 -15.65 -19.81 9.77
C LYS A 521 -15.75 -21.21 10.37
#